data_a4109c523437b1be6e40143988ae3cb9
#
_entry.id   a4109c523437b1be6e40143988ae3cb9
#
_cell.length_a   1.000
_cell.length_b   1.000
_cell.length_c   1.000
_cell.angle_alpha   90.00
_cell.angle_beta   90.00
_cell.angle_gamma   90.00
#
_symmetry.space_group_name_H-M   'P 1'
#
loop_
_entity.id
_entity.type
_entity.pdbx_description
1 polymer ?
#
loop_
_entity_poly.entity_id
_entity_poly.type
_entity_poly.pdbx_seq_one_letter_code
_entity_poly.pdbx_strand_id
1 'polypeptide(L)'
;MGNVKIDFAKTQGKIKDMNSVNNGPLGDHDLKNNEYYAAARIPYARLHDSTFEWRHTVDVHEIFPNFDADENDPASYDFTLTDVYLDSIEKVGTKIFYRLGTTIEHEIKRYGSIPPKDFHKWARICEHIIRHENEGWADGFHRGIEYWEIWNEPDLLGHMCWTGTISEYIELFDIAIRHLKKRFPDIKVGGPALTHIKRVEWWAEFIPYLKEKKPPMDFFSFHRYASTTEQFTRDIEIAKNYMTEAGYGDVELILNEWNYLLGWEPRETLLHSYRTIHALKGAAFNIAVMITCQNSPLDHLMYYDARHTCTEFNGLFDRISYEPLKPYYAFYAFSDLAELGTEVKATAEGEGIYALAAKSEDGKRGALLLTNYRNEMTLDGKEFPPETVKIAWKGLPDKPTRLTVRTLDNDHDLEETVGSTVPSCAGEITLTLPLFASVVINFDVE
;
A
#
# COMPACT_ATOMS: atom_id res chain seq x y z
N MET A 1 -6.14 -30.74 -4.79
CA MET A 1 -7.40 -30.52 -4.06
C MET A 1 -7.09 -29.64 -2.86
N GLY A 2 -7.62 -28.42 -2.86
CA GLY A 2 -7.46 -27.47 -1.77
C GLY A 2 -8.44 -27.72 -0.63
N ASN A 3 -8.09 -27.27 0.57
CA ASN A 3 -8.95 -27.35 1.74
C ASN A 3 -8.83 -26.06 2.56
N VAL A 4 -9.97 -25.40 2.81
CA VAL A 4 -10.05 -24.18 3.63
C VAL A 4 -10.95 -24.43 4.82
N LYS A 5 -10.48 -24.07 6.03
CA LYS A 5 -11.25 -24.22 7.26
C LYS A 5 -11.33 -22.88 7.99
N ILE A 6 -12.54 -22.45 8.33
CA ILE A 6 -12.82 -21.19 9.01
C ILE A 6 -13.42 -21.49 10.38
N ASP A 7 -12.93 -20.78 11.40
CA ASP A 7 -13.49 -20.81 12.75
C ASP A 7 -13.85 -19.37 13.18
N PHE A 8 -15.09 -18.94 12.92
CA PHE A 8 -15.59 -17.60 13.25
C PHE A 8 -15.62 -17.30 14.77
N ALA A 9 -15.54 -18.32 15.61
CA ALA A 9 -15.43 -18.13 17.06
C ALA A 9 -14.01 -17.77 17.52
N LYS A 10 -12.99 -17.94 16.65
CA LYS A 10 -11.58 -17.68 16.99
C LYS A 10 -11.08 -16.41 16.31
N THR A 11 -11.08 -15.31 17.05
CA THR A 11 -10.52 -14.03 16.59
C THR A 11 -8.99 -14.06 16.59
N GLN A 12 -8.37 -13.35 15.64
CA GLN A 12 -6.91 -13.24 15.50
C GLN A 12 -6.39 -11.80 15.59
N GLY A 13 -7.29 -10.81 15.51
CA GLY A 13 -6.94 -9.38 15.56
C GLY A 13 -7.84 -8.55 14.67
N LYS A 14 -7.31 -7.41 14.27
CA LYS A 14 -7.94 -6.55 13.26
C LYS A 14 -7.50 -6.95 11.86
N ILE A 15 -8.37 -6.72 10.88
CA ILE A 15 -7.92 -6.60 9.48
C ILE A 15 -7.13 -5.30 9.38
N LYS A 16 -5.88 -5.38 8.93
CA LYS A 16 -4.97 -4.25 8.77
C LYS A 16 -5.18 -3.54 7.43
N ASP A 17 -4.62 -2.34 7.29
CA ASP A 17 -4.72 -1.50 6.07
C ASP A 17 -3.77 -2.01 4.96
N MET A 18 -3.97 -3.29 4.52
CA MET A 18 -3.12 -3.93 3.51
C MET A 18 -3.50 -3.54 2.07
N ASN A 19 -4.63 -2.87 1.87
CA ASN A 19 -5.11 -2.38 0.58
C ASN A 19 -4.89 -0.87 0.38
N SER A 20 -3.89 -0.30 1.05
CA SER A 20 -3.46 1.08 0.79
C SER A 20 -2.68 1.18 -0.53
N VAL A 21 -2.54 2.39 -1.06
CA VAL A 21 -1.92 2.62 -2.37
C VAL A 21 -0.92 3.77 -2.33
N ASN A 22 -0.13 3.91 -3.39
CA ASN A 22 0.52 5.16 -3.75
C ASN A 22 -0.39 5.93 -4.69
N ASN A 23 -0.48 7.22 -4.47
CA ASN A 23 -1.29 8.19 -5.20
C ASN A 23 -2.80 7.97 -5.09
N GLY A 24 -3.53 8.98 -5.45
CA GLY A 24 -4.98 9.03 -5.37
C GLY A 24 -5.61 9.42 -6.71
N PRO A 25 -6.92 9.66 -6.70
CA PRO A 25 -7.61 10.12 -7.90
C PRO A 25 -7.12 11.51 -8.30
N LEU A 26 -7.30 11.87 -9.57
CA LEU A 26 -7.02 13.20 -10.08
C LEU A 26 -8.22 14.13 -9.84
N GLY A 27 -8.01 15.09 -8.97
CA GLY A 27 -8.70 16.37 -8.83
C GLY A 27 -10.17 16.48 -9.22
N ASP A 28 -10.57 17.69 -9.53
CA ASP A 28 -11.96 18.06 -9.85
C ASP A 28 -12.37 17.83 -11.32
N HIS A 29 -11.55 17.12 -12.09
CA HIS A 29 -12.00 16.69 -13.40
C HIS A 29 -13.13 15.67 -13.26
N ASP A 30 -14.12 15.71 -14.14
CA ASP A 30 -15.25 14.78 -14.23
C ASP A 30 -14.81 13.33 -14.53
N LEU A 31 -13.74 12.88 -13.88
CA LEU A 31 -13.20 11.55 -14.04
C LEU A 31 -13.96 10.58 -13.15
N LYS A 32 -14.63 9.65 -13.75
CA LYS A 32 -15.45 8.63 -13.08
C LYS A 32 -14.69 7.74 -12.10
N ASN A 33 -13.35 7.71 -12.13
CA ASN A 33 -12.56 6.85 -11.25
C ASN A 33 -12.61 7.27 -9.77
N ASN A 34 -13.03 8.50 -9.44
CA ASN A 34 -13.28 8.90 -8.05
C ASN A 34 -14.30 7.98 -7.35
N GLU A 35 -15.36 7.59 -8.06
CA GLU A 35 -16.35 6.66 -7.54
C GLU A 35 -15.76 5.28 -7.27
N TYR A 36 -14.84 4.82 -8.11
CA TYR A 36 -14.14 3.54 -7.92
C TYR A 36 -13.18 3.58 -6.73
N TYR A 37 -12.46 4.70 -6.52
CA TYR A 37 -11.63 4.87 -5.33
C TYR A 37 -12.48 4.82 -4.04
N ALA A 38 -13.57 5.57 -4.01
CA ALA A 38 -14.51 5.58 -2.88
C ALA A 38 -15.10 4.18 -2.63
N ALA A 39 -15.51 3.47 -3.69
CA ALA A 39 -16.07 2.12 -3.59
C ALA A 39 -15.05 1.09 -3.06
N ALA A 40 -13.79 1.20 -3.45
CA ALA A 40 -12.71 0.34 -2.95
C ALA A 40 -12.29 0.67 -1.51
N ARG A 41 -12.80 1.77 -0.91
CA ARG A 41 -12.52 2.16 0.49
C ARG A 41 -11.03 2.10 0.82
N ILE A 42 -10.20 2.66 -0.05
CA ILE A 42 -8.74 2.67 0.09
C ILE A 42 -8.36 3.46 1.34
N PRO A 43 -7.65 2.86 2.33
CA PRO A 43 -7.42 3.52 3.62
C PRO A 43 -6.42 4.67 3.53
N TYR A 44 -5.30 4.49 2.84
CA TYR A 44 -4.25 5.49 2.68
C TYR A 44 -3.76 5.61 1.24
N ALA A 45 -3.42 6.84 0.84
CA ALA A 45 -2.67 7.16 -0.37
C ALA A 45 -1.33 7.79 0.02
N ARG A 46 -0.21 7.11 -0.28
CA ARG A 46 1.14 7.66 -0.14
C ARG A 46 1.45 8.55 -1.33
N LEU A 47 1.98 9.73 -1.07
CA LEU A 47 2.25 10.72 -2.09
C LEU A 47 3.67 10.57 -2.64
N HIS A 48 3.83 9.73 -3.67
CA HIS A 48 5.09 9.59 -4.38
C HIS A 48 4.85 9.53 -5.89
N ASP A 49 5.64 10.25 -6.66
CA ASP A 49 5.43 10.47 -8.10
C ASP A 49 4.04 11.01 -8.44
N SER A 50 3.51 11.88 -7.58
CA SER A 50 2.19 12.46 -7.77
C SER A 50 2.14 13.34 -9.01
N THR A 51 1.22 13.01 -9.92
CA THR A 51 1.09 13.66 -11.23
C THR A 51 -0.28 14.29 -11.40
N PHE A 52 -0.65 15.20 -10.52
CA PHE A 52 -1.84 16.02 -10.71
C PHE A 52 -1.45 17.28 -11.48
N GLU A 53 -2.00 17.49 -12.68
CA GLU A 53 -1.70 18.59 -13.61
C GLU A 53 -0.18 18.76 -13.86
N TRP A 54 0.62 18.54 -12.85
CA TRP A 54 2.06 18.72 -12.80
C TRP A 54 2.75 17.53 -12.12
N ARG A 55 3.91 17.14 -12.62
CA ARG A 55 4.59 15.90 -12.23
C ARG A 55 5.16 15.90 -10.81
N HIS A 56 5.38 17.00 -10.21
CA HIS A 56 6.03 17.12 -8.90
C HIS A 56 5.14 17.78 -7.84
N THR A 57 3.85 17.66 -8.00
CA THR A 57 2.84 18.46 -7.28
C THR A 57 3.04 18.54 -5.76
N VAL A 58 3.55 17.46 -5.11
CA VAL A 58 3.72 17.41 -3.64
C VAL A 58 5.18 17.53 -3.20
N ASP A 59 6.09 17.78 -4.13
CA ASP A 59 7.52 17.84 -3.82
C ASP A 59 7.90 19.13 -3.11
N VAL A 60 8.80 19.01 -2.14
CA VAL A 60 9.23 20.16 -1.30
C VAL A 60 9.80 21.30 -2.15
N HIS A 61 10.54 20.99 -3.22
CA HIS A 61 11.14 22.01 -4.08
C HIS A 61 10.16 22.63 -5.10
N GLU A 62 9.01 22.04 -5.33
CA GLU A 62 7.91 22.65 -6.10
C GLU A 62 7.08 23.58 -5.19
N ILE A 63 6.79 23.15 -3.98
CA ILE A 63 6.08 23.97 -2.99
C ILE A 63 6.93 25.16 -2.53
N PHE A 64 8.25 24.97 -2.37
CA PHE A 64 9.21 26.04 -2.01
C PHE A 64 10.28 26.17 -3.08
N PRO A 65 9.98 26.84 -4.21
CA PRO A 65 10.81 26.78 -5.42
C PRO A 65 12.12 27.56 -5.34
N ASN A 66 12.22 28.56 -4.47
CA ASN A 66 13.44 29.32 -4.27
C ASN A 66 14.04 29.05 -2.89
N PHE A 67 14.99 28.11 -2.82
CA PHE A 67 15.62 27.73 -1.56
C PHE A 67 16.32 28.89 -0.83
N ASP A 68 16.68 29.99 -1.53
CA ASP A 68 17.31 31.16 -0.92
C ASP A 68 16.29 32.20 -0.39
N ALA A 69 14.97 32.01 -0.62
CA ALA A 69 13.91 32.85 -0.05
C ALA A 69 13.73 32.65 1.47
N ASP A 70 13.00 33.53 2.14
CA ASP A 70 12.69 33.39 3.56
C ASP A 70 11.64 32.30 3.77
N GLU A 71 12.00 31.25 4.50
CA GLU A 71 11.09 30.13 4.80
C GLU A 71 9.95 30.49 5.76
N ASN A 72 10.01 31.66 6.43
CA ASN A 72 8.93 32.14 7.29
C ASN A 72 7.90 33.02 6.55
N ASP A 73 8.21 33.42 5.32
CA ASP A 73 7.29 34.20 4.49
C ASP A 73 6.34 33.27 3.71
N PRO A 74 5.02 33.31 3.96
CA PRO A 74 4.04 32.55 3.19
C PRO A 74 4.13 32.75 1.68
N ALA A 75 4.54 33.94 1.22
CA ALA A 75 4.70 34.25 -0.20
C ALA A 75 5.86 33.48 -0.88
N SER A 76 6.70 32.80 -0.11
CA SER A 76 7.77 31.93 -0.62
C SER A 76 7.29 30.52 -1.00
N TYR A 77 6.02 30.19 -0.73
CA TYR A 77 5.41 28.87 -0.97
C TYR A 77 4.32 28.95 -2.04
N ASP A 78 4.19 27.90 -2.83
CA ASP A 78 3.08 27.66 -3.74
C ASP A 78 2.41 26.32 -3.44
N PHE A 79 1.29 26.35 -2.74
CA PHE A 79 0.50 25.17 -2.39
C PHE A 79 -0.62 24.88 -3.39
N THR A 80 -0.82 25.71 -4.40
CA THR A 80 -2.03 25.72 -5.25
C THR A 80 -2.40 24.35 -5.80
N LEU A 81 -1.46 23.62 -6.41
CA LEU A 81 -1.75 22.30 -6.99
C LEU A 81 -1.73 21.18 -5.93
N THR A 82 -0.91 21.33 -4.90
CA THR A 82 -0.85 20.40 -3.78
C THR A 82 -2.21 20.34 -3.09
N ASP A 83 -2.78 21.49 -2.73
CA ASP A 83 -4.06 21.59 -2.03
C ASP A 83 -5.19 20.91 -2.81
N VAL A 84 -5.31 21.21 -4.11
CA VAL A 84 -6.33 20.60 -4.98
C VAL A 84 -6.16 19.08 -5.06
N TYR A 85 -4.92 18.61 -5.12
CA TYR A 85 -4.64 17.17 -5.18
C TYR A 85 -4.99 16.47 -3.85
N LEU A 86 -4.60 17.04 -2.71
CA LEU A 86 -4.93 16.49 -1.41
C LEU A 86 -6.44 16.47 -1.16
N ASP A 87 -7.14 17.53 -1.54
CA ASP A 87 -8.60 17.60 -1.50
C ASP A 87 -9.26 16.45 -2.28
N SER A 88 -8.71 16.09 -3.44
CA SER A 88 -9.27 15.00 -4.25
C SER A 88 -9.14 13.63 -3.58
N ILE A 89 -8.06 13.41 -2.82
CA ILE A 89 -7.85 12.19 -2.05
C ILE A 89 -8.82 12.12 -0.87
N GLU A 90 -8.98 13.21 -0.13
CA GLU A 90 -9.90 13.24 1.02
C GLU A 90 -11.37 13.12 0.60
N LYS A 91 -11.77 13.70 -0.54
CA LYS A 91 -13.14 13.59 -1.08
C LYS A 91 -13.60 12.15 -1.31
N VAL A 92 -12.69 11.22 -1.58
CA VAL A 92 -13.02 9.79 -1.74
C VAL A 92 -12.91 8.99 -0.44
N GLY A 93 -12.65 9.66 0.69
CA GLY A 93 -12.54 9.04 2.01
C GLY A 93 -11.20 8.38 2.31
N THR A 94 -10.19 8.60 1.47
CA THR A 94 -8.83 8.08 1.63
C THR A 94 -7.99 9.04 2.46
N LYS A 95 -7.22 8.53 3.41
CA LYS A 95 -6.27 9.32 4.22
C LYS A 95 -4.97 9.53 3.46
N ILE A 96 -4.28 10.61 3.80
CA ILE A 96 -3.01 10.98 3.19
C ILE A 96 -1.84 10.41 4.03
N PHE A 97 -0.88 9.80 3.34
CA PHE A 97 0.45 9.46 3.86
C PHE A 97 1.47 10.32 3.10
N TYR A 98 1.95 11.38 3.73
CA TYR A 98 2.72 12.42 3.04
C TYR A 98 4.22 12.08 3.00
N ARG A 99 4.80 11.97 1.79
CA ARG A 99 6.24 11.85 1.57
C ARG A 99 6.87 13.23 1.37
N LEU A 100 7.65 13.69 2.35
CA LEU A 100 8.47 14.89 2.26
C LEU A 100 9.75 14.58 1.45
N GLY A 101 10.06 15.36 0.43
CA GLY A 101 11.23 15.14 -0.41
C GLY A 101 10.94 15.37 -1.89
N THR A 102 11.34 14.45 -2.74
CA THR A 102 11.21 14.59 -4.19
C THR A 102 10.69 13.33 -4.86
N THR A 103 9.98 13.51 -5.95
CA THR A 103 9.65 12.49 -6.97
C THR A 103 10.93 11.98 -7.64
N ILE A 104 10.88 10.78 -8.24
CA ILE A 104 11.99 10.25 -9.05
C ILE A 104 12.30 11.20 -10.21
N GLU A 105 13.53 11.69 -10.25
CA GLU A 105 13.99 12.57 -11.33
C GLU A 105 14.60 11.77 -12.48
N HIS A 106 13.90 11.71 -13.60
CA HIS A 106 14.38 11.11 -14.85
C HIS A 106 15.13 12.10 -15.74
N GLU A 107 15.13 13.39 -15.39
CA GLU A 107 15.75 14.47 -16.13
C GLU A 107 17.29 14.39 -16.10
N ILE A 108 17.94 14.87 -17.17
CA ILE A 108 19.41 14.91 -17.24
C ILE A 108 19.97 15.83 -16.15
N LYS A 109 19.33 16.98 -15.92
CA LYS A 109 19.68 17.90 -14.84
C LYS A 109 18.85 17.59 -13.61
N ARG A 110 19.52 17.36 -12.50
CA ARG A 110 18.89 17.08 -11.20
C ARG A 110 18.65 18.36 -10.42
N TYR A 111 17.57 18.38 -9.66
CA TYR A 111 17.20 19.47 -8.76
C TYR A 111 16.80 18.95 -7.38
N GLY A 112 15.70 18.25 -7.28
CA GLY A 112 15.11 17.79 -6.03
C GLY A 112 15.91 16.66 -5.39
N SER A 113 16.56 15.78 -6.18
CA SER A 113 17.38 14.69 -5.69
C SER A 113 18.80 15.10 -5.23
N ILE A 114 19.17 16.37 -5.42
CA ILE A 114 20.41 16.91 -4.87
C ILE A 114 20.22 17.21 -3.38
N PRO A 115 21.19 16.85 -2.49
CA PRO A 115 21.12 17.24 -1.09
C PRO A 115 20.85 18.74 -0.93
N PRO A 116 19.87 19.15 -0.09
CA PRO A 116 19.62 20.57 0.18
C PRO A 116 20.88 21.28 0.71
N LYS A 117 21.08 22.53 0.34
CA LYS A 117 22.24 23.33 0.77
C LYS A 117 22.35 23.51 2.29
N ASP A 118 21.20 23.48 2.98
CA ASP A 118 21.06 23.63 4.44
C ASP A 118 19.94 22.68 4.92
N PHE A 119 20.31 21.62 5.63
CA PHE A 119 19.38 20.61 6.14
C PHE A 119 18.47 21.17 7.24
N HIS A 120 18.94 22.12 8.05
CA HIS A 120 18.11 22.77 9.05
C HIS A 120 17.03 23.65 8.41
N LYS A 121 17.36 24.37 7.33
CA LYS A 121 16.40 25.14 6.56
C LYS A 121 15.38 24.23 5.89
N TRP A 122 15.83 23.11 5.29
CA TRP A 122 14.93 22.12 4.71
C TRP A 122 13.94 21.57 5.72
N ALA A 123 14.39 21.26 6.94
CA ALA A 123 13.52 20.80 8.02
C ALA A 123 12.47 21.86 8.43
N ARG A 124 12.83 23.17 8.44
CA ARG A 124 11.89 24.26 8.70
C ARG A 124 10.89 24.46 7.54
N ILE A 125 11.31 24.27 6.30
CA ILE A 125 10.40 24.26 5.14
C ILE A 125 9.39 23.13 5.29
N CYS A 126 9.84 21.91 5.63
CA CYS A 126 8.95 20.79 5.93
C CYS A 126 7.99 21.08 7.10
N GLU A 127 8.46 21.76 8.16
CA GLU A 127 7.58 22.24 9.25
C GLU A 127 6.46 23.11 8.70
N HIS A 128 6.75 24.05 7.81
CA HIS A 128 5.74 24.96 7.25
C HIS A 128 4.75 24.24 6.32
N ILE A 129 5.20 23.21 5.59
CA ILE A 129 4.29 22.33 4.82
C ILE A 129 3.31 21.62 5.78
N ILE A 130 3.81 21.04 6.87
CA ILE A 130 2.96 20.40 7.90
C ILE A 130 2.00 21.40 8.53
N ARG A 131 2.46 22.61 8.83
CA ARG A 131 1.62 23.68 9.41
C ARG A 131 0.53 24.13 8.44
N HIS A 132 0.84 24.19 7.14
CA HIS A 132 -0.15 24.51 6.12
C HIS A 132 -1.26 23.47 6.10
N GLU A 133 -0.91 22.21 6.03
CA GLU A 133 -1.89 21.12 5.92
C GLU A 133 -2.64 20.81 7.22
N ASN A 134 -1.98 20.99 8.38
CA ASN A 134 -2.55 20.55 9.67
C ASN A 134 -2.90 21.69 10.65
N GLU A 135 -2.34 22.90 10.50
CA GLU A 135 -2.54 24.01 11.46
C GLU A 135 -3.12 25.28 10.81
N GLY A 136 -3.42 25.28 9.51
CA GLY A 136 -4.01 26.42 8.80
C GLY A 136 -3.03 27.56 8.49
N TRP A 137 -1.72 27.35 8.58
CA TRP A 137 -0.72 28.35 8.24
C TRP A 137 -0.78 28.71 6.74
N ALA A 138 -0.59 30.00 6.39
CA ALA A 138 -0.65 30.51 5.01
C ALA A 138 -1.98 30.21 4.31
N ASP A 139 -3.10 30.47 4.99
CA ASP A 139 -4.46 30.16 4.54
C ASP A 139 -4.71 28.66 4.23
N GLY A 140 -3.98 27.79 4.94
CA GLY A 140 -4.01 26.33 4.77
C GLY A 140 -5.16 25.63 5.48
N PHE A 141 -4.95 24.36 5.82
CA PHE A 141 -5.98 23.40 6.22
C PHE A 141 -5.77 22.86 7.65
N HIS A 142 -6.71 22.08 8.11
CA HIS A 142 -6.67 21.28 9.35
C HIS A 142 -6.98 19.82 9.02
N ARG A 143 -6.23 19.21 8.08
CA ARG A 143 -6.48 17.86 7.56
C ARG A 143 -6.21 16.78 8.58
N GLY A 144 -5.32 17.04 9.54
CA GLY A 144 -4.92 16.04 10.53
C GLY A 144 -4.12 14.88 9.91
N ILE A 145 -3.29 15.17 8.93
CA ILE A 145 -2.40 14.18 8.32
C ILE A 145 -1.48 13.61 9.41
N GLU A 146 -1.57 12.30 9.61
CA GLU A 146 -0.88 11.59 10.70
C GLU A 146 0.56 11.20 10.32
N TYR A 147 0.78 10.69 9.08
CA TYR A 147 2.04 10.12 8.62
C TYR A 147 2.83 11.07 7.73
N TRP A 148 4.09 11.30 8.10
CA TRP A 148 5.03 12.15 7.38
C TRP A 148 6.35 11.41 7.17
N GLU A 149 6.63 11.05 5.93
CA GLU A 149 7.80 10.27 5.56
C GLU A 149 8.94 11.18 5.08
N ILE A 150 10.15 10.95 5.57
CA ILE A 150 11.35 11.71 5.16
C ILE A 150 12.01 11.02 3.98
N TRP A 151 11.84 11.59 2.80
CA TRP A 151 12.44 11.19 1.53
C TRP A 151 11.81 9.95 0.89
N ASN A 152 12.45 9.51 -0.25
CA ASN A 152 12.16 8.29 -0.99
C ASN A 152 13.45 7.72 -1.57
N GLU A 153 13.70 6.43 -1.36
CA GLU A 153 14.80 5.65 -1.94
C GLU A 153 16.18 6.31 -1.90
N PRO A 154 16.61 6.85 -0.75
CA PRO A 154 17.92 7.49 -0.64
C PRO A 154 19.09 6.52 -0.80
N ASP A 155 18.82 5.22 -0.81
CA ASP A 155 19.78 4.16 -1.07
C ASP A 155 20.04 3.92 -2.58
N LEU A 156 19.31 4.57 -3.49
CA LEU A 156 19.64 4.70 -4.92
C LEU A 156 20.67 5.82 -5.13
N LEU A 157 21.86 5.63 -4.58
CA LEU A 157 22.93 6.62 -4.56
C LEU A 157 23.40 7.03 -5.96
N GLY A 158 23.59 8.36 -6.15
CA GLY A 158 24.05 8.92 -7.40
C GLY A 158 23.06 8.82 -8.57
N HIS A 159 21.83 8.41 -8.27
CA HIS A 159 20.75 8.21 -9.24
C HIS A 159 19.58 9.19 -9.03
N MET A 160 18.42 8.77 -9.45
CA MET A 160 17.23 9.62 -9.61
C MET A 160 16.58 10.08 -8.30
N CYS A 161 16.90 9.42 -7.17
CA CYS A 161 16.25 9.71 -5.88
C CYS A 161 17.15 10.47 -4.90
N TRP A 162 18.47 10.20 -4.89
CA TRP A 162 19.44 10.85 -4.02
C TRP A 162 20.81 10.88 -4.66
N THR A 163 21.39 12.07 -4.82
CA THR A 163 22.72 12.25 -5.43
C THR A 163 23.85 12.40 -4.39
N GLY A 164 23.50 12.50 -3.12
CA GLY A 164 24.44 12.53 -2.00
C GLY A 164 24.90 11.15 -1.55
N THR A 165 25.60 11.11 -0.42
CA THR A 165 26.07 9.90 0.27
C THR A 165 25.03 9.38 1.27
N ILE A 166 25.21 8.16 1.78
CA ILE A 166 24.38 7.59 2.86
C ILE A 166 24.51 8.47 4.12
N SER A 167 25.74 8.87 4.48
CA SER A 167 25.97 9.73 5.66
C SER A 167 25.28 11.09 5.56
N GLU A 168 25.27 11.74 4.38
CA GLU A 168 24.54 13.00 4.18
C GLU A 168 23.03 12.81 4.30
N TYR A 169 22.49 11.68 3.82
CA TYR A 169 21.07 11.37 4.05
C TYR A 169 20.77 11.14 5.54
N ILE A 170 21.61 10.39 6.23
CA ILE A 170 21.45 10.15 7.69
C ILE A 170 21.47 11.47 8.47
N GLU A 171 22.33 12.42 8.08
CA GLU A 171 22.38 13.76 8.70
C GLU A 171 21.09 14.54 8.43
N LEU A 172 20.60 14.57 7.16
CA LEU A 172 19.33 15.18 6.82
C LEU A 172 18.18 14.56 7.63
N PHE A 173 18.13 13.23 7.69
CA PHE A 173 17.10 12.49 8.41
C PHE A 173 17.11 12.80 9.91
N ASP A 174 18.28 12.80 10.56
CA ASP A 174 18.41 13.11 12.01
C ASP A 174 17.94 14.53 12.33
N ILE A 175 18.38 15.52 11.53
CA ILE A 175 17.98 16.91 11.71
C ILE A 175 16.47 17.07 11.51
N ALA A 176 15.92 16.52 10.42
CA ALA A 176 14.52 16.67 10.08
C ALA A 176 13.62 15.97 11.12
N ILE A 177 13.88 14.70 11.45
CA ILE A 177 13.00 13.96 12.36
C ILE A 177 12.97 14.57 13.76
N ARG A 178 14.12 15.04 14.28
CA ARG A 178 14.18 15.70 15.59
C ARG A 178 13.47 17.05 15.58
N HIS A 179 13.63 17.82 14.51
CA HIS A 179 12.95 19.10 14.34
C HIS A 179 11.43 18.90 14.30
N LEU A 180 10.95 18.01 13.45
CA LEU A 180 9.53 17.76 13.26
C LEU A 180 8.87 17.16 14.49
N LYS A 181 9.47 16.14 15.13
CA LYS A 181 8.94 15.53 16.36
C LYS A 181 8.95 16.46 17.55
N LYS A 182 9.91 17.40 17.63
CA LYS A 182 9.92 18.45 18.66
C LYS A 182 8.76 19.42 18.47
N ARG A 183 8.44 19.78 17.22
CA ARG A 183 7.38 20.74 16.90
C ARG A 183 5.99 20.10 16.91
N PHE A 184 5.90 18.86 16.46
CA PHE A 184 4.66 18.09 16.30
C PHE A 184 4.80 16.72 17.00
N PRO A 185 4.67 16.62 18.30
CA PRO A 185 4.89 15.35 19.01
C PRO A 185 3.86 14.27 18.65
N ASP A 186 2.66 14.65 18.20
CA ASP A 186 1.52 13.75 18.00
C ASP A 186 1.46 13.16 16.57
N ILE A 187 2.20 13.74 15.60
CA ILE A 187 2.28 13.15 14.26
C ILE A 187 3.29 12.00 14.23
N LYS A 188 3.15 11.09 13.27
CA LYS A 188 4.10 10.01 13.02
C LYS A 188 5.11 10.44 11.97
N VAL A 189 6.40 10.40 12.31
CA VAL A 189 7.50 10.73 11.40
C VAL A 189 8.44 9.54 11.28
N GLY A 190 8.80 9.17 10.06
CA GLY A 190 9.69 8.04 9.78
C GLY A 190 10.25 8.04 8.36
N GLY A 191 10.59 6.89 7.89
CA GLY A 191 11.24 6.61 6.61
C GLY A 191 12.16 5.40 6.73
N PRO A 192 13.13 5.23 5.87
CA PRO A 192 13.58 6.07 4.75
C PRO A 192 13.01 5.66 3.39
N ALA A 193 12.03 4.75 3.32
CA ALA A 193 11.50 4.21 2.05
C ALA A 193 12.61 3.57 1.19
N LEU A 194 13.32 2.59 1.74
CA LEU A 194 14.43 1.94 1.04
C LEU A 194 13.97 1.16 -0.19
N THR A 195 14.70 1.28 -1.31
CA THR A 195 14.46 0.47 -2.51
C THR A 195 14.57 -1.02 -2.25
N HIS A 196 15.50 -1.41 -1.35
CA HIS A 196 15.82 -2.80 -1.14
C HIS A 196 16.41 -3.06 0.25
N ILE A 197 15.68 -3.84 1.04
CA ILE A 197 16.04 -4.17 2.43
C ILE A 197 17.41 -4.88 2.59
N LYS A 198 17.98 -5.41 1.51
CA LYS A 198 19.24 -6.20 1.56
C LYS A 198 20.49 -5.41 1.22
N ARG A 199 20.43 -4.07 1.14
CA ARG A 199 21.63 -3.25 0.89
C ARG A 199 22.54 -3.22 2.10
N VAL A 200 23.60 -4.03 2.06
CA VAL A 200 24.56 -4.19 3.18
C VAL A 200 25.24 -2.86 3.53
N GLU A 201 25.60 -2.07 2.51
CA GLU A 201 26.25 -0.77 2.68
C GLU A 201 25.37 0.21 3.47
N TRP A 202 24.07 0.22 3.20
CA TRP A 202 23.12 1.02 3.94
C TRP A 202 23.10 0.65 5.43
N TRP A 203 22.96 -0.63 5.72
CA TRP A 203 22.85 -1.13 7.09
C TRP A 203 24.13 -0.97 7.89
N ALA A 204 25.30 -0.98 7.22
CA ALA A 204 26.59 -0.74 7.86
C ALA A 204 26.69 0.69 8.48
N GLU A 205 25.98 1.67 7.94
CA GLU A 205 25.91 3.04 8.46
C GLU A 205 24.65 3.28 9.31
N PHE A 206 23.48 2.80 8.87
CA PHE A 206 22.20 3.14 9.48
C PHE A 206 21.98 2.48 10.85
N ILE A 207 22.37 1.21 11.04
CA ILE A 207 22.24 0.52 12.36
C ILE A 207 23.09 1.20 13.45
N PRO A 208 24.39 1.50 13.24
CA PRO A 208 25.17 2.27 14.22
C PRO A 208 24.57 3.62 14.56
N TYR A 209 24.09 4.36 13.55
CA TYR A 209 23.41 5.63 13.75
C TYR A 209 22.17 5.48 14.64
N LEU A 210 21.26 4.54 14.35
CA LEU A 210 20.08 4.30 15.16
C LEU A 210 20.42 3.96 16.61
N LYS A 211 21.42 3.09 16.83
CA LYS A 211 21.88 2.69 18.18
C LYS A 211 22.47 3.84 18.97
N GLU A 212 23.27 4.71 18.33
CA GLU A 212 23.98 5.81 18.97
C GLU A 212 23.10 7.04 19.18
N LYS A 213 22.45 7.51 18.11
CA LYS A 213 21.72 8.78 18.09
C LYS A 213 20.27 8.66 18.57
N LYS A 214 19.68 7.49 18.48
CA LYS A 214 18.31 7.18 18.91
C LYS A 214 17.30 8.25 18.44
N PRO A 215 17.14 8.46 17.12
CA PRO A 215 16.14 9.41 16.60
C PRO A 215 14.74 9.00 17.02
N PRO A 216 13.80 9.95 17.23
CA PRO A 216 12.41 9.66 17.61
C PRO A 216 11.59 9.19 16.41
N MET A 217 11.91 8.01 15.87
CA MET A 217 11.30 7.42 14.69
C MET A 217 10.07 6.61 15.08
N ASP A 218 8.91 6.90 14.46
CA ASP A 218 7.64 6.22 14.73
C ASP A 218 7.42 5.02 13.82
N PHE A 219 7.96 5.05 12.58
CA PHE A 219 7.87 3.94 11.63
C PHE A 219 9.14 3.81 10.80
N PHE A 220 9.37 2.59 10.31
CA PHE A 220 10.38 2.28 9.31
C PHE A 220 9.71 1.83 8.03
N SER A 221 10.12 2.39 6.87
CA SER A 221 9.53 2.08 5.57
C SER A 221 10.55 1.56 4.55
N PHE A 222 10.06 0.68 3.67
CA PHE A 222 10.86 0.08 2.59
C PHE A 222 9.96 -0.41 1.45
N HIS A 223 10.58 -0.77 0.32
CA HIS A 223 9.91 -1.20 -0.91
C HIS A 223 10.21 -2.65 -1.23
N ARG A 224 9.30 -3.27 -2.01
CA ARG A 224 9.48 -4.60 -2.54
C ARG A 224 8.73 -4.84 -3.84
N TYR A 225 9.45 -5.05 -4.92
CA TYR A 225 8.93 -5.59 -6.17
C TYR A 225 9.30 -7.06 -6.28
N ALA A 226 8.32 -7.95 -6.47
CA ALA A 226 8.53 -9.39 -6.46
C ALA A 226 7.41 -10.13 -7.20
N SER A 227 7.62 -11.42 -7.48
CA SER A 227 6.64 -12.26 -8.17
C SER A 227 6.06 -13.37 -7.30
N THR A 228 6.54 -13.53 -6.07
CA THR A 228 6.05 -14.56 -5.12
C THR A 228 5.86 -13.98 -3.72
N THR A 229 4.92 -14.51 -2.97
CA THR A 229 4.60 -14.08 -1.60
C THR A 229 5.73 -14.36 -0.61
N GLU A 230 6.50 -15.43 -0.82
CA GLU A 230 7.66 -15.80 0.01
C GLU A 230 8.76 -14.74 -0.02
N GLN A 231 8.87 -14.02 -1.12
CA GLN A 231 9.84 -12.92 -1.23
C GLN A 231 9.43 -11.75 -0.32
N PHE A 232 8.14 -11.46 -0.18
CA PHE A 232 7.62 -10.46 0.76
C PHE A 232 7.85 -10.89 2.20
N THR A 233 7.41 -12.09 2.58
CA THR A 233 7.59 -12.62 3.95
C THR A 233 9.04 -12.53 4.40
N ARG A 234 9.97 -13.00 3.55
CA ARG A 234 11.40 -12.98 3.86
C ARG A 234 11.93 -11.56 4.07
N ASP A 235 11.54 -10.62 3.22
CA ASP A 235 12.08 -9.25 3.30
C ASP A 235 11.45 -8.49 4.47
N ILE A 236 10.19 -8.75 4.83
CA ILE A 236 9.54 -8.25 6.06
C ILE A 236 10.25 -8.78 7.31
N GLU A 237 10.59 -10.06 7.36
CA GLU A 237 11.35 -10.65 8.47
C GLU A 237 12.74 -10.04 8.61
N ILE A 238 13.44 -9.80 7.50
CA ILE A 238 14.75 -9.12 7.50
C ILE A 238 14.62 -7.70 8.06
N ALA A 239 13.62 -6.93 7.62
CA ALA A 239 13.36 -5.59 8.12
C ALA A 239 13.09 -5.59 9.63
N LYS A 240 12.23 -6.50 10.10
CA LYS A 240 11.92 -6.65 11.54
C LYS A 240 13.17 -6.99 12.36
N ASN A 241 14.03 -7.86 11.83
CA ASN A 241 15.28 -8.23 12.50
C ASN A 241 16.25 -7.04 12.59
N TYR A 242 16.44 -6.27 11.52
CA TYR A 242 17.29 -5.07 11.55
C TYR A 242 16.76 -4.01 12.53
N MET A 243 15.45 -3.76 12.53
CA MET A 243 14.84 -2.81 13.47
C MET A 243 14.99 -3.31 14.92
N THR A 244 14.79 -4.59 15.18
CA THR A 244 14.98 -5.19 16.51
C THR A 244 16.45 -5.08 16.95
N GLU A 245 17.40 -5.39 16.07
CA GLU A 245 18.84 -5.23 16.35
C GLU A 245 19.22 -3.79 16.68
N ALA A 246 18.62 -2.84 15.97
CA ALA A 246 18.84 -1.42 16.18
C ALA A 246 18.19 -0.86 17.46
N GLY A 247 17.32 -1.64 18.14
CA GLY A 247 16.56 -1.21 19.31
C GLY A 247 15.23 -0.53 18.98
N TYR A 248 14.72 -0.73 17.76
CA TYR A 248 13.46 -0.20 17.21
C TYR A 248 12.45 -1.30 16.87
N GLY A 249 12.47 -2.41 17.61
CA GLY A 249 11.59 -3.54 17.35
C GLY A 249 10.09 -3.23 17.48
N ASP A 250 9.70 -2.17 18.16
CA ASP A 250 8.32 -1.78 18.42
C ASP A 250 7.79 -0.67 17.47
N VAL A 251 8.64 -0.10 16.59
CA VAL A 251 8.18 0.87 15.59
C VAL A 251 7.33 0.19 14.53
N GLU A 252 6.41 0.95 13.95
CA GLU A 252 5.59 0.46 12.85
C GLU A 252 6.46 0.08 11.65
N LEU A 253 6.16 -1.06 11.04
CA LEU A 253 6.85 -1.54 9.85
C LEU A 253 5.95 -1.36 8.64
N ILE A 254 6.39 -0.56 7.66
CA ILE A 254 5.57 -0.17 6.52
C ILE A 254 6.26 -0.58 5.22
N LEU A 255 5.60 -1.41 4.42
CA LEU A 255 6.01 -1.69 3.06
C LEU A 255 5.19 -0.78 2.14
N ASN A 256 5.72 0.40 1.89
CA ASN A 256 4.97 1.51 1.30
C ASN A 256 5.15 1.69 -0.21
N GLU A 257 5.81 0.73 -0.85
CA GLU A 257 5.82 0.63 -2.31
C GLU A 257 6.04 -0.82 -2.74
N TRP A 258 5.09 -1.40 -3.47
CA TRP A 258 5.20 -2.76 -3.97
C TRP A 258 4.37 -2.99 -5.22
N ASN A 259 4.81 -3.93 -6.05
CA ASN A 259 4.02 -4.45 -7.16
C ASN A 259 4.57 -5.81 -7.62
N TYR A 260 3.89 -6.42 -8.61
CA TYR A 260 4.39 -7.61 -9.28
C TYR A 260 5.62 -7.28 -10.12
N LEU A 261 6.69 -8.04 -9.93
CA LEU A 261 7.88 -7.99 -10.78
C LEU A 261 8.54 -9.37 -10.85
N LEU A 262 8.58 -9.96 -12.04
CA LEU A 262 9.32 -11.19 -12.27
C LEU A 262 10.83 -10.92 -12.34
N GLY A 263 11.23 -9.80 -12.93
CA GLY A 263 12.62 -9.33 -13.01
C GLY A 263 12.72 -8.09 -13.89
N TRP A 264 13.74 -7.26 -13.60
CA TRP A 264 14.10 -6.10 -14.41
C TRP A 264 14.78 -6.49 -15.73
N GLU A 265 15.52 -7.60 -15.70
CA GLU A 265 16.24 -8.18 -16.82
C GLU A 265 16.05 -9.71 -16.85
N PRO A 266 16.05 -10.35 -18.01
CA PRO A 266 16.04 -9.74 -19.34
C PRO A 266 14.71 -9.02 -19.66
N ARG A 267 14.67 -8.23 -20.74
CA ARG A 267 13.51 -7.40 -21.13
C ARG A 267 12.20 -8.20 -21.20
N GLU A 268 12.25 -9.46 -21.56
CA GLU A 268 11.06 -10.33 -21.64
C GLU A 268 10.38 -10.51 -20.28
N THR A 269 11.14 -10.61 -19.18
CA THR A 269 10.60 -10.73 -17.83
C THR A 269 9.97 -9.42 -17.39
N LEU A 270 10.57 -8.28 -17.74
CA LEU A 270 10.01 -6.96 -17.48
C LEU A 270 8.68 -6.74 -18.23
N LEU A 271 8.66 -7.06 -19.53
CA LEU A 271 7.43 -6.95 -20.34
C LEU A 271 6.33 -7.92 -19.89
N HIS A 272 6.70 -9.11 -19.39
CA HIS A 272 5.74 -10.02 -18.76
C HIS A 272 5.19 -9.41 -17.48
N SER A 273 6.03 -8.77 -16.66
CA SER A 273 5.60 -8.11 -15.44
C SER A 273 4.58 -7.00 -15.70
N TYR A 274 4.85 -6.11 -16.65
CA TYR A 274 3.92 -5.05 -17.03
C TYR A 274 2.56 -5.59 -17.51
N ARG A 275 2.55 -6.68 -18.28
CA ARG A 275 1.29 -7.34 -18.68
C ARG A 275 0.57 -8.01 -17.50
N THR A 276 1.33 -8.61 -16.58
CA THR A 276 0.76 -9.24 -15.38
C THR A 276 0.05 -8.22 -14.49
N ILE A 277 0.65 -7.05 -14.29
CA ILE A 277 0.11 -5.96 -13.47
C ILE A 277 -1.32 -5.55 -13.89
N HIS A 278 -1.66 -5.68 -15.17
CA HIS A 278 -2.98 -5.30 -15.73
C HIS A 278 -3.94 -6.49 -15.90
N ALA A 279 -3.51 -7.72 -15.62
CA ALA A 279 -4.24 -8.94 -15.94
C ALA A 279 -4.88 -9.59 -14.69
N LEU A 280 -5.66 -10.65 -14.92
CA LEU A 280 -6.25 -11.46 -13.86
C LEU A 280 -5.18 -12.05 -12.92
N LYS A 281 -4.02 -12.46 -13.46
CA LYS A 281 -2.87 -12.89 -12.65
C LYS A 281 -2.44 -11.82 -11.64
N GLY A 282 -2.43 -10.53 -12.03
CA GLY A 282 -2.13 -9.41 -11.15
C GLY A 282 -3.14 -9.27 -10.03
N ALA A 283 -4.42 -9.48 -10.29
CA ALA A 283 -5.46 -9.48 -9.27
C ALA A 283 -5.24 -10.58 -8.22
N ALA A 284 -5.01 -11.82 -8.68
CA ALA A 284 -4.74 -12.95 -7.79
C ALA A 284 -3.46 -12.76 -6.97
N PHE A 285 -2.39 -12.22 -7.59
CA PHE A 285 -1.15 -11.85 -6.91
C PHE A 285 -1.39 -10.81 -5.81
N ASN A 286 -2.12 -9.74 -6.11
CA ASN A 286 -2.41 -8.68 -5.15
C ASN A 286 -3.16 -9.24 -3.93
N ILE A 287 -4.19 -10.07 -4.15
CA ILE A 287 -4.91 -10.74 -3.06
C ILE A 287 -3.96 -11.64 -2.24
N ALA A 288 -3.16 -12.47 -2.90
CA ALA A 288 -2.22 -13.36 -2.21
C ALA A 288 -1.19 -12.61 -1.35
N VAL A 289 -0.68 -11.47 -1.86
CA VAL A 289 0.25 -10.61 -1.12
C VAL A 289 -0.45 -9.93 0.06
N MET A 290 -1.63 -9.34 -0.13
CA MET A 290 -2.39 -8.72 0.96
C MET A 290 -2.72 -9.71 2.08
N ILE A 291 -3.16 -10.93 1.75
CA ILE A 291 -3.41 -12.00 2.73
C ILE A 291 -2.12 -12.40 3.47
N THR A 292 -1.01 -12.54 2.74
CA THR A 292 0.29 -12.90 3.34
C THR A 292 0.78 -11.80 4.29
N CYS A 293 0.68 -10.55 3.88
CA CYS A 293 1.10 -9.40 4.68
C CYS A 293 0.20 -9.16 5.90
N GLN A 294 -1.10 -9.44 5.82
CA GLN A 294 -2.02 -9.41 6.96
C GLN A 294 -1.50 -10.27 8.12
N ASN A 295 -0.94 -11.43 7.82
CA ASN A 295 -0.42 -12.39 8.80
C ASN A 295 1.07 -12.21 9.14
N SER A 296 1.66 -11.07 8.81
CA SER A 296 3.07 -10.72 9.04
C SER A 296 3.23 -9.63 10.10
N PRO A 297 4.47 -9.31 10.54
CA PRO A 297 4.74 -8.16 11.41
C PRO A 297 4.51 -6.78 10.77
N LEU A 298 4.12 -6.71 9.50
CA LEU A 298 3.86 -5.46 8.78
C LEU A 298 2.61 -4.77 9.33
N ASP A 299 2.64 -3.44 9.45
CA ASP A 299 1.50 -2.62 9.88
C ASP A 299 0.72 -2.05 8.70
N HIS A 300 1.40 -1.59 7.64
CA HIS A 300 0.79 -1.06 6.42
C HIS A 300 1.45 -1.61 5.16
N LEU A 301 0.63 -1.75 4.11
CA LEU A 301 1.07 -2.20 2.79
C LEU A 301 0.48 -1.25 1.73
N MET A 302 1.34 -0.60 0.90
CA MET A 302 0.90 0.42 -0.07
C MET A 302 1.34 0.08 -1.48
N TYR A 303 0.37 -0.24 -2.32
CA TYR A 303 0.58 -0.65 -3.72
C TYR A 303 1.10 0.51 -4.58
N TYR A 304 2.11 0.30 -5.37
CA TYR A 304 2.58 1.26 -6.37
C TYR A 304 2.17 0.78 -7.77
N ASP A 305 1.21 1.44 -8.44
CA ASP A 305 0.48 2.58 -7.94
C ASP A 305 -0.96 2.60 -8.44
N ALA A 306 -1.74 3.51 -7.92
CA ALA A 306 -3.15 3.66 -8.24
C ALA A 306 -3.45 4.87 -9.14
N ARG A 307 -2.44 5.55 -9.68
CA ARG A 307 -2.66 6.62 -10.67
C ARG A 307 -3.40 6.04 -11.88
N HIS A 308 -4.35 6.78 -12.42
CA HIS A 308 -5.03 6.37 -13.65
C HIS A 308 -4.25 6.74 -14.92
N THR A 309 -3.16 7.51 -14.82
CA THR A 309 -2.33 7.94 -15.95
C THR A 309 -0.97 7.28 -15.98
N CYS A 310 -0.62 6.76 -17.14
CA CYS A 310 0.73 6.70 -17.75
C CYS A 310 1.89 6.10 -16.95
N THR A 311 1.71 5.06 -16.11
CA THR A 311 2.86 4.25 -15.75
C THR A 311 2.60 2.78 -16.07
N GLU A 312 3.67 2.05 -16.28
CA GLU A 312 3.62 0.60 -16.47
C GLU A 312 3.19 -0.14 -15.19
N PHE A 313 3.26 0.55 -14.04
CA PHE A 313 2.92 0.04 -12.72
C PHE A 313 1.48 0.35 -12.29
N ASN A 314 0.76 1.22 -12.99
CA ASN A 314 -0.66 1.43 -12.75
C ASN A 314 -1.47 0.22 -13.22
N GLY A 315 -1.86 -0.64 -12.29
CA GLY A 315 -2.61 -1.86 -12.59
C GLY A 315 -4.10 -1.79 -12.28
N LEU A 316 -4.58 -0.71 -11.66
CA LEU A 316 -5.96 -0.64 -11.17
C LEU A 316 -6.95 -0.14 -12.23
N PHE A 317 -6.51 0.76 -13.09
CA PHE A 317 -7.38 1.42 -14.07
C PHE A 317 -6.78 1.37 -15.48
N ASP A 318 -7.64 1.21 -16.48
CA ASP A 318 -7.25 1.40 -17.87
C ASP A 318 -6.90 2.87 -18.09
N ARG A 319 -5.70 3.12 -18.63
CA ARG A 319 -5.14 4.47 -18.81
C ARG A 319 -5.82 5.31 -19.90
N ILE A 320 -6.74 4.76 -20.66
CA ILE A 320 -7.47 5.44 -21.73
C ILE A 320 -8.93 5.64 -21.35
N SER A 321 -9.59 4.58 -20.91
CA SER A 321 -11.01 4.62 -20.52
C SER A 321 -11.22 4.99 -19.06
N TYR A 322 -10.20 4.86 -18.20
CA TYR A 322 -10.24 5.00 -16.75
C TYR A 322 -11.18 4.01 -16.05
N GLU A 323 -11.63 2.99 -16.76
CA GLU A 323 -12.44 1.91 -16.20
C GLU A 323 -11.56 0.95 -15.37
N PRO A 324 -12.13 0.29 -14.35
CA PRO A 324 -11.41 -0.68 -13.55
C PRO A 324 -10.85 -1.85 -14.36
N LEU A 325 -9.62 -2.25 -14.04
CA LEU A 325 -9.03 -3.50 -14.49
C LEU A 325 -9.22 -4.60 -13.43
N LYS A 326 -8.96 -5.86 -13.80
CA LYS A 326 -9.10 -6.99 -12.85
C LYS A 326 -8.40 -6.76 -11.50
N PRO A 327 -7.18 -6.18 -11.41
CA PRO A 327 -6.52 -5.90 -10.13
C PRO A 327 -7.24 -4.91 -9.23
N TYR A 328 -8.04 -3.98 -9.75
CA TYR A 328 -8.88 -3.10 -8.93
C TYR A 328 -9.80 -3.90 -8.00
N TYR A 329 -10.41 -4.95 -8.51
CA TYR A 329 -11.34 -5.77 -7.74
C TYR A 329 -10.67 -6.57 -6.62
N ALA A 330 -9.35 -6.73 -6.64
CA ALA A 330 -8.59 -7.26 -5.51
C ALA A 330 -8.65 -6.33 -4.29
N PHE A 331 -8.48 -5.02 -4.52
CA PHE A 331 -8.58 -3.99 -3.47
C PHE A 331 -10.00 -3.85 -2.96
N TYR A 332 -10.97 -3.85 -3.87
CA TYR A 332 -12.39 -3.84 -3.53
C TYR A 332 -12.78 -5.07 -2.68
N ALA A 333 -12.35 -6.28 -3.07
CA ALA A 333 -12.61 -7.50 -2.32
C ALA A 333 -11.98 -7.49 -0.92
N PHE A 334 -10.73 -7.00 -0.80
CA PHE A 334 -10.06 -6.90 0.50
C PHE A 334 -10.77 -5.87 1.42
N SER A 335 -11.25 -4.77 0.87
CA SER A 335 -11.96 -3.75 1.64
C SER A 335 -13.26 -4.26 2.28
N ASP A 336 -13.93 -5.26 1.69
CA ASP A 336 -15.10 -5.89 2.30
C ASP A 336 -14.75 -6.61 3.61
N LEU A 337 -13.57 -7.25 3.67
CA LEU A 337 -13.09 -7.85 4.91
C LEU A 337 -12.66 -6.78 5.93
N ALA A 338 -11.99 -5.72 5.44
CA ALA A 338 -11.59 -4.60 6.28
C ALA A 338 -12.80 -3.90 6.94
N GLU A 339 -13.92 -3.77 6.23
CA GLU A 339 -15.18 -3.24 6.78
C GLU A 339 -15.73 -4.11 7.92
N LEU A 340 -15.57 -5.43 7.85
CA LEU A 340 -15.97 -6.33 8.94
C LEU A 340 -15.06 -6.16 10.16
N GLY A 341 -13.82 -5.80 9.97
CA GLY A 341 -12.88 -5.32 10.97
C GLY A 341 -12.15 -6.39 11.77
N THR A 342 -12.79 -7.54 12.11
CA THR A 342 -12.19 -8.56 12.94
C THR A 342 -11.75 -9.78 12.15
N GLU A 343 -10.45 -10.03 12.10
CA GLU A 343 -9.90 -11.26 11.54
C GLU A 343 -10.28 -12.48 12.37
N VAL A 344 -10.66 -13.57 11.70
CA VAL A 344 -10.94 -14.86 12.33
C VAL A 344 -10.03 -15.93 11.77
N LYS A 345 -9.83 -17.00 12.53
CA LYS A 345 -8.95 -18.09 12.15
C LYS A 345 -9.42 -18.75 10.84
N ALA A 346 -8.63 -18.58 9.79
CA ALA A 346 -8.72 -19.34 8.54
C ALA A 346 -7.41 -20.12 8.31
N THR A 347 -7.53 -21.34 7.79
CA THR A 347 -6.38 -22.12 7.34
C THR A 347 -6.64 -22.61 5.93
N ALA A 348 -5.63 -22.48 5.07
CA ALA A 348 -5.66 -22.93 3.69
C ALA A 348 -4.59 -24.00 3.46
N GLU A 349 -4.96 -25.08 2.82
CA GLU A 349 -4.09 -26.18 2.38
C GLU A 349 -4.29 -26.36 0.87
N GLY A 350 -3.20 -26.53 0.15
CA GLY A 350 -3.18 -26.66 -1.31
C GLY A 350 -2.18 -25.67 -1.94
N GLU A 351 -1.58 -26.09 -3.02
CA GLU A 351 -0.64 -25.23 -3.75
C GLU A 351 -1.36 -24.02 -4.33
N GLY A 352 -0.85 -22.83 -4.03
CA GLY A 352 -1.39 -21.57 -4.55
C GLY A 352 -2.71 -21.10 -3.92
N ILE A 353 -3.22 -21.78 -2.89
CA ILE A 353 -4.48 -21.41 -2.21
C ILE A 353 -4.19 -20.48 -1.03
N TYR A 354 -4.68 -19.23 -1.11
CA TYR A 354 -4.58 -18.22 -0.06
C TYR A 354 -5.97 -17.87 0.43
N ALA A 355 -6.15 -17.78 1.76
CA ALA A 355 -7.44 -17.50 2.37
C ALA A 355 -7.31 -16.56 3.57
N LEU A 356 -8.23 -15.60 3.67
CA LEU A 356 -8.40 -14.68 4.79
C LEU A 356 -9.88 -14.61 5.14
N ALA A 357 -10.22 -14.69 6.42
CA ALA A 357 -11.60 -14.58 6.85
C ALA A 357 -11.77 -13.49 7.92
N ALA A 358 -12.89 -12.81 7.87
CA ALA A 358 -13.25 -11.77 8.82
C ALA A 358 -14.71 -11.88 9.27
N LYS A 359 -15.04 -11.22 10.38
CA LYS A 359 -16.41 -11.04 10.86
C LYS A 359 -16.66 -9.64 11.38
N SER A 360 -17.92 -9.20 11.36
CA SER A 360 -18.38 -8.00 12.03
C SER A 360 -18.32 -8.14 13.56
N GLU A 361 -18.29 -7.02 14.26
CA GLU A 361 -18.25 -6.97 15.73
C GLU A 361 -19.46 -7.69 16.38
N ASP A 362 -20.66 -7.52 15.80
CA ASP A 362 -21.88 -8.18 16.25
C ASP A 362 -21.96 -9.67 15.88
N GLY A 363 -21.00 -10.18 15.11
CA GLY A 363 -20.91 -11.56 14.64
C GLY A 363 -21.98 -12.01 13.66
N LYS A 364 -22.78 -11.07 13.11
CA LYS A 364 -23.86 -11.38 12.18
C LYS A 364 -23.42 -11.46 10.73
N ARG A 365 -22.32 -10.79 10.40
CA ARG A 365 -21.71 -10.86 9.07
C ARG A 365 -20.33 -11.51 9.15
N GLY A 366 -20.04 -12.38 8.22
CA GLY A 366 -18.72 -12.96 8.00
C GLY A 366 -18.34 -12.91 6.54
N ALA A 367 -17.05 -12.96 6.24
CA ALA A 367 -16.56 -13.12 4.88
C ALA A 367 -15.31 -13.98 4.82
N LEU A 368 -15.14 -14.66 3.69
CA LEU A 368 -13.90 -15.32 3.27
C LEU A 368 -13.46 -14.72 1.95
N LEU A 369 -12.23 -14.22 1.89
CA LEU A 369 -11.51 -13.92 0.65
C LEU A 369 -10.59 -15.09 0.34
N LEU A 370 -10.69 -15.63 -0.86
CA LEU A 370 -9.94 -16.81 -1.33
C LEU A 370 -9.42 -16.56 -2.73
N THR A 371 -8.14 -16.88 -3.00
CA THR A 371 -7.54 -16.82 -4.33
C THR A 371 -6.71 -18.05 -4.63
N ASN A 372 -6.59 -18.39 -5.93
CA ASN A 372 -5.70 -19.40 -6.45
C ASN A 372 -4.58 -18.71 -7.24
N TYR A 373 -3.42 -18.49 -6.60
CA TYR A 373 -2.28 -17.82 -7.21
C TYR A 373 -1.05 -18.72 -7.24
N ARG A 374 -0.45 -18.89 -8.41
CA ARG A 374 0.89 -19.45 -8.62
C ARG A 374 1.65 -18.57 -9.61
N ASN A 375 2.97 -18.50 -9.49
CA ASN A 375 3.77 -17.66 -10.39
C ASN A 375 4.04 -18.34 -11.75
N GLU A 376 2.99 -18.72 -12.45
CA GLU A 376 3.05 -19.29 -13.79
C GLU A 376 3.22 -18.21 -14.86
N MET A 377 3.78 -18.57 -16.02
CA MET A 377 4.08 -17.62 -17.11
C MET A 377 2.86 -17.26 -18.00
N THR A 378 1.67 -17.62 -17.59
CA THR A 378 0.41 -17.21 -18.21
C THR A 378 -0.19 -15.97 -17.55
N LEU A 379 -1.16 -15.33 -18.14
CA LEU A 379 -1.84 -14.14 -17.62
C LEU A 379 -3.28 -14.42 -17.15
N ASP A 380 -3.94 -15.41 -17.76
CA ASP A 380 -5.35 -15.75 -17.52
C ASP A 380 -5.58 -17.17 -16.98
N GLY A 381 -4.55 -18.01 -16.94
CA GLY A 381 -4.57 -19.34 -16.34
C GLY A 381 -5.36 -20.40 -17.09
N LYS A 382 -5.88 -20.11 -18.31
CA LYS A 382 -6.83 -20.99 -19.03
C LYS A 382 -6.28 -22.36 -19.38
N GLU A 383 -4.97 -22.48 -19.58
CA GLU A 383 -4.31 -23.76 -19.89
C GLU A 383 -4.10 -24.68 -18.68
N PHE A 384 -4.37 -24.20 -17.48
CA PHE A 384 -4.22 -24.98 -16.25
C PHE A 384 -5.57 -25.58 -15.81
N PRO A 385 -5.56 -26.83 -15.29
CA PRO A 385 -6.77 -27.39 -14.72
C PRO A 385 -7.16 -26.61 -13.47
N PRO A 386 -8.47 -26.36 -13.26
CA PRO A 386 -8.93 -25.66 -12.07
C PRO A 386 -8.74 -26.54 -10.82
N GLU A 387 -8.52 -25.88 -9.69
CA GLU A 387 -8.46 -26.55 -8.39
C GLU A 387 -9.85 -26.74 -7.78
N THR A 388 -10.10 -27.95 -7.27
CA THR A 388 -11.28 -28.19 -6.42
C THR A 388 -10.93 -27.82 -4.99
N VAL A 389 -11.63 -26.86 -4.41
CA VAL A 389 -11.39 -26.37 -3.05
C VAL A 389 -12.60 -26.68 -2.18
N LYS A 390 -12.39 -27.46 -1.11
CA LYS A 390 -13.39 -27.72 -0.08
C LYS A 390 -13.26 -26.64 1.00
N ILE A 391 -14.37 -25.95 1.30
CA ILE A 391 -14.44 -24.86 2.27
C ILE A 391 -15.39 -25.28 3.39
N ALA A 392 -14.89 -25.41 4.60
CA ALA A 392 -15.66 -25.74 5.78
C ALA A 392 -15.62 -24.59 6.79
N TRP A 393 -16.74 -24.26 7.40
CA TRP A 393 -16.83 -23.22 8.42
C TRP A 393 -17.58 -23.69 9.66
N LYS A 394 -17.33 -23.00 10.78
CA LYS A 394 -18.05 -23.15 12.05
C LYS A 394 -17.96 -21.84 12.87
N GLY A 395 -18.76 -21.77 13.93
CA GLY A 395 -18.66 -20.71 14.93
C GLY A 395 -19.44 -19.44 14.59
N LEU A 396 -20.32 -19.48 13.59
CA LEU A 396 -21.37 -18.46 13.39
C LEU A 396 -22.51 -18.68 14.41
N PRO A 397 -23.40 -17.68 14.64
CA PRO A 397 -24.62 -17.88 15.41
C PRO A 397 -25.48 -19.02 14.83
N ASP A 398 -26.18 -19.77 15.69
CA ASP A 398 -27.03 -20.91 15.27
C ASP A 398 -28.38 -20.39 14.71
N LYS A 399 -28.34 -19.84 13.52
CA LYS A 399 -29.44 -19.28 12.77
C LYS A 399 -29.26 -19.55 11.28
N PRO A 400 -30.34 -19.46 10.49
CA PRO A 400 -30.20 -19.47 9.04
C PRO A 400 -29.18 -18.42 8.57
N THR A 401 -28.32 -18.82 7.65
CA THR A 401 -27.24 -17.99 7.14
C THR A 401 -27.32 -17.96 5.61
N ARG A 402 -27.44 -16.77 5.05
CA ARG A 402 -27.34 -16.56 3.60
C ARG A 402 -25.86 -16.61 3.21
N LEU A 403 -25.54 -17.46 2.26
CA LEU A 403 -24.25 -17.51 1.59
C LEU A 403 -24.36 -16.84 0.23
N THR A 404 -23.43 -15.94 -0.05
CA THR A 404 -23.28 -15.30 -1.36
C THR A 404 -21.85 -15.48 -1.81
N VAL A 405 -21.65 -16.02 -3.02
CA VAL A 405 -20.33 -16.16 -3.64
C VAL A 405 -20.22 -15.13 -4.76
N ARG A 406 -19.25 -14.23 -4.65
CA ARG A 406 -18.89 -13.29 -5.71
C ARG A 406 -17.56 -13.72 -6.32
N THR A 407 -17.48 -13.76 -7.63
CA THR A 407 -16.35 -14.31 -8.36
C THR A 407 -15.60 -13.24 -9.14
N LEU A 408 -14.27 -13.30 -9.07
CA LEU A 408 -13.35 -12.56 -9.90
C LEU A 408 -12.55 -13.56 -10.74
N ASP A 409 -12.83 -13.62 -12.03
CA ASP A 409 -12.14 -14.50 -12.98
C ASP A 409 -12.06 -13.85 -14.37
N ASN A 410 -11.86 -14.62 -15.44
CA ASN A 410 -11.81 -14.07 -16.79
C ASN A 410 -13.13 -13.43 -17.24
N ASP A 411 -14.28 -13.95 -16.76
CA ASP A 411 -15.61 -13.61 -17.22
C ASP A 411 -16.40 -12.75 -16.23
N HIS A 412 -15.97 -12.67 -14.96
CA HIS A 412 -16.66 -11.96 -13.88
C HIS A 412 -15.76 -10.94 -13.18
N ASP A 413 -16.34 -9.81 -12.78
CA ASP A 413 -15.72 -8.69 -12.10
C ASP A 413 -16.23 -8.55 -10.65
N LEU A 414 -16.19 -9.66 -9.91
CA LEU A 414 -16.67 -9.78 -8.52
C LEU A 414 -18.20 -9.70 -8.39
N GLU A 415 -18.92 -10.11 -9.43
CA GLU A 415 -20.38 -10.26 -9.38
C GLU A 415 -20.80 -11.51 -8.61
N GLU A 416 -22.05 -11.48 -8.11
CA GLU A 416 -22.68 -12.63 -7.47
C GLU A 416 -22.90 -13.77 -8.48
N THR A 417 -22.25 -14.89 -8.27
CA THR A 417 -22.34 -16.08 -9.12
C THR A 417 -23.13 -17.21 -8.48
N VAL A 418 -23.20 -17.26 -7.15
CA VAL A 418 -23.96 -18.26 -6.39
C VAL A 418 -24.57 -17.61 -5.15
N GLY A 419 -25.87 -17.83 -4.96
CA GLY A 419 -26.58 -17.49 -3.72
C GLY A 419 -27.31 -18.71 -3.18
N SER A 420 -27.19 -18.98 -1.87
CA SER A 420 -27.92 -20.06 -1.19
C SER A 420 -28.14 -19.73 0.28
N THR A 421 -29.15 -20.35 0.89
CA THR A 421 -29.37 -20.27 2.34
C THR A 421 -29.06 -21.63 2.96
N VAL A 422 -28.21 -21.60 3.98
CA VAL A 422 -27.87 -22.81 4.77
C VAL A 422 -28.48 -22.69 6.16
N PRO A 423 -29.04 -23.80 6.71
CA PRO A 423 -29.79 -23.76 7.97
C PRO A 423 -28.90 -23.74 9.22
N SER A 424 -27.59 -23.64 9.12
CA SER A 424 -26.67 -24.00 10.22
C SER A 424 -25.51 -23.02 10.40
N CYS A 425 -25.11 -22.87 11.68
CA CYS A 425 -23.88 -22.15 12.11
C CYS A 425 -22.57 -22.81 11.63
N ALA A 426 -22.64 -24.02 11.08
CA ALA A 426 -21.50 -24.75 10.51
C ALA A 426 -21.94 -25.44 9.21
N GLY A 427 -21.01 -25.56 8.27
CA GLY A 427 -21.28 -26.20 7.00
C GLY A 427 -20.04 -26.37 6.14
N GLU A 428 -20.26 -26.86 4.93
CA GLU A 428 -19.22 -27.01 3.92
C GLU A 428 -19.79 -26.78 2.53
N ILE A 429 -18.95 -26.21 1.66
CA ILE A 429 -19.19 -26.13 0.23
C ILE A 429 -17.93 -26.55 -0.52
N THR A 430 -18.12 -26.91 -1.77
CA THR A 430 -16.99 -27.19 -2.67
C THR A 430 -17.08 -26.29 -3.88
N LEU A 431 -16.02 -25.60 -4.19
CA LEU A 431 -15.90 -24.74 -5.36
C LEU A 431 -14.82 -25.26 -6.29
N THR A 432 -15.01 -25.01 -7.57
CA THR A 432 -13.99 -25.18 -8.60
C THR A 432 -13.38 -23.82 -8.87
N LEU A 433 -12.08 -23.66 -8.59
CA LEU A 433 -11.37 -22.39 -8.66
C LEU A 433 -10.28 -22.44 -9.74
N PRO A 434 -10.50 -21.83 -10.91
CA PRO A 434 -9.48 -21.71 -11.93
C PRO A 434 -8.20 -21.03 -11.41
N LEU A 435 -7.08 -21.27 -12.08
CA LEU A 435 -5.85 -20.54 -11.76
C LEU A 435 -6.09 -19.03 -11.97
N PHE A 436 -5.66 -18.23 -10.99
CA PHE A 436 -5.86 -16.78 -10.85
C PHE A 436 -7.29 -16.34 -10.54
N ALA A 437 -8.26 -17.24 -10.44
CA ALA A 437 -9.58 -16.86 -9.96
C ALA A 437 -9.55 -16.57 -8.45
N SER A 438 -10.43 -15.66 -8.04
CA SER A 438 -10.63 -15.30 -6.64
C SER A 438 -12.13 -15.25 -6.32
N VAL A 439 -12.49 -15.49 -5.08
CA VAL A 439 -13.88 -15.41 -4.63
C VAL A 439 -13.97 -14.70 -3.28
N VAL A 440 -15.05 -13.95 -3.10
CA VAL A 440 -15.51 -13.49 -1.80
C VAL A 440 -16.77 -14.27 -1.44
N ILE A 441 -16.76 -14.98 -0.32
CA ILE A 441 -17.93 -15.68 0.22
C ILE A 441 -18.42 -14.89 1.42
N ASN A 442 -19.62 -14.31 1.32
CA ASN A 442 -20.26 -13.62 2.42
C ASN A 442 -21.18 -14.58 3.18
N PHE A 443 -21.24 -14.40 4.48
CA PHE A 443 -22.07 -15.13 5.43
C PHE A 443 -22.92 -14.11 6.18
N ASP A 444 -24.20 -14.01 5.84
CA ASP A 444 -25.15 -13.09 6.47
C ASP A 444 -26.12 -13.89 7.33
N VAL A 445 -26.00 -13.75 8.66
CA VAL A 445 -26.81 -14.44 9.65
C VAL A 445 -28.11 -13.67 9.89
N GLU A 446 -29.29 -14.35 9.79
CA GLU A 446 -30.62 -13.77 9.99
C GLU A 446 -30.91 -13.29 11.44
#